data_51be994f1264ba31df9395d8ab2761c8
#
_entry.id   51be994f1264ba31df9395d8ab2761c8
#
_cell.length_a   1.000
_cell.length_b   1.000
_cell.length_c   1.000
_cell.angle_alpha   90.00
_cell.angle_beta   90.00
_cell.angle_gamma   90.00
#
_symmetry.space_group_name_H-M   'P 1'
#
loop_
_entity.id
_entity.type
_entity.pdbx_description
1 polymer ?
#
loop_
_entity_poly.entity_id
_entity_poly.type
_entity_poly.pdbx_seq_one_letter_code
_entity_poly.pdbx_strand_id
1 'polypeptide(L)'
;MLEIVKPMDIEKRSFEIITELLGDTPIAPENELVVKRVIHTSADFDYAKNLAFSEGAVAKGIAALKDGCDIVTDTQMAKAGINKTILGKLGGQVHCFMSDEDVAKEAKERGVTWAIVSMERAAKLPRPCIFAIGNAPTALISLKEQIEAGLLHPALIIGVPVGFVNVVESKELIMEAGVPYIVARGRKGGSNVAAAICNAMLYQITR
;
A
#
# COMPACT_ATOMS: atom_id res chain seq x y z
N MET A 1 -3.75 28.98 -22.37
CA MET A 1 -3.08 28.30 -23.50
C MET A 1 -2.73 26.90 -23.02
N LEU A 2 -2.97 25.85 -23.84
CA LEU A 2 -2.61 24.47 -23.45
C LEU A 2 -1.07 24.32 -23.48
N GLU A 3 -0.49 23.77 -22.40
CA GLU A 3 0.93 23.43 -22.36
C GLU A 3 1.17 22.14 -23.18
N ILE A 4 2.08 22.20 -24.14
CA ILE A 4 2.42 21.05 -24.97
C ILE A 4 3.68 20.39 -24.39
N VAL A 5 3.50 19.24 -23.74
CA VAL A 5 4.56 18.45 -23.12
C VAL A 5 4.78 17.17 -23.92
N LYS A 6 6.05 16.79 -24.14
CA LYS A 6 6.35 15.51 -24.80
C LYS A 6 5.88 14.34 -23.92
N PRO A 7 5.36 13.24 -24.51
CA PRO A 7 4.84 12.10 -23.72
C PRO A 7 5.80 11.57 -22.67
N MET A 8 7.10 11.54 -22.95
CA MET A 8 8.12 11.07 -22.01
C MET A 8 8.35 12.01 -20.81
N ASP A 9 7.98 13.28 -20.94
CA ASP A 9 8.22 14.31 -19.92
C ASP A 9 6.98 14.62 -19.07
N ILE A 10 5.80 14.04 -19.42
CA ILE A 10 4.52 14.32 -18.74
C ILE A 10 4.60 14.01 -17.24
N GLU A 11 5.15 12.86 -16.89
CA GLU A 11 5.28 12.46 -15.47
C GLU A 11 6.20 13.43 -14.72
N LYS A 12 7.36 13.76 -15.31
CA LYS A 12 8.32 14.72 -14.74
C LYS A 12 7.66 16.08 -14.52
N ARG A 13 6.97 16.58 -15.55
CA ARG A 13 6.25 17.87 -15.46
C ARG A 13 5.17 17.85 -14.38
N SER A 14 4.44 16.74 -14.23
CA SER A 14 3.46 16.57 -13.16
C SER A 14 4.11 16.66 -11.78
N PHE A 15 5.28 16.02 -11.58
CA PHE A 15 6.01 16.10 -10.30
C PHE A 15 6.56 17.49 -10.01
N GLU A 16 6.98 18.25 -11.03
CA GLU A 16 7.38 19.64 -10.88
C GLU A 16 6.20 20.50 -10.39
N ILE A 17 5.03 20.39 -11.04
CA ILE A 17 3.81 21.09 -10.64
C ILE A 17 3.41 20.71 -9.20
N ILE A 18 3.43 19.42 -8.85
CA ILE A 18 3.13 18.97 -7.49
C ILE A 18 4.09 19.61 -6.49
N THR A 19 5.38 19.68 -6.83
CA THR A 19 6.39 20.32 -5.96
C THR A 19 6.11 21.81 -5.77
N GLU A 20 5.80 22.52 -6.85
CA GLU A 20 5.43 23.95 -6.80
C GLU A 20 4.20 24.19 -5.91
N LEU A 21 3.16 23.35 -6.07
CA LEU A 21 1.91 23.44 -5.30
C LEU A 21 2.04 23.03 -3.83
N LEU A 22 2.96 22.12 -3.51
CA LEU A 22 3.28 21.75 -2.12
C LEU A 22 3.99 22.90 -1.37
N GLY A 23 4.77 23.74 -2.09
CA GLY A 23 5.53 24.82 -1.47
C GLY A 23 6.37 24.34 -0.30
N ASP A 24 6.28 25.07 0.82
CA ASP A 24 7.01 24.77 2.06
C ASP A 24 6.34 23.72 2.96
N THR A 25 5.41 22.89 2.42
CA THR A 25 4.78 21.83 3.21
C THR A 25 5.84 20.86 3.72
N PRO A 26 5.97 20.65 5.05
CA PRO A 26 7.03 19.81 5.60
C PRO A 26 6.77 18.33 5.27
N ILE A 27 7.65 17.74 4.48
CA ILE A 27 7.66 16.32 4.16
C ILE A 27 9.08 15.81 4.42
N ALA A 28 9.21 14.72 5.18
CA ALA A 28 10.52 14.10 5.40
C ALA A 28 11.11 13.65 4.04
N PRO A 29 12.37 13.98 3.73
CA PRO A 29 12.98 13.73 2.42
C PRO A 29 12.86 12.26 1.97
N GLU A 30 13.00 11.31 2.89
CA GLU A 30 12.88 9.87 2.62
C GLU A 30 11.48 9.43 2.19
N ASN A 31 10.44 10.21 2.51
CA ASN A 31 9.03 9.91 2.20
C ASN A 31 8.51 10.70 0.99
N GLU A 32 9.25 11.70 0.54
CA GLU A 32 8.78 12.70 -0.45
C GLU A 32 8.30 12.06 -1.75
N LEU A 33 9.03 11.10 -2.29
CA LEU A 33 8.66 10.44 -3.55
C LEU A 33 7.37 9.61 -3.41
N VAL A 34 7.15 9.00 -2.25
CA VAL A 34 5.90 8.27 -1.97
C VAL A 34 4.74 9.24 -1.88
N VAL A 35 4.88 10.33 -1.12
CA VAL A 35 3.85 11.37 -0.97
C VAL A 35 3.48 11.97 -2.34
N LYS A 36 4.47 12.40 -3.11
CA LYS A 36 4.25 12.97 -4.46
C LYS A 36 3.58 11.97 -5.41
N ARG A 37 3.93 10.70 -5.35
CA ARG A 37 3.29 9.64 -6.17
C ARG A 37 1.82 9.45 -5.79
N VAL A 38 1.49 9.50 -4.51
CA VAL A 38 0.09 9.43 -4.04
C VAL A 38 -0.69 10.67 -4.48
N ILE A 39 -0.12 11.86 -4.37
CA ILE A 39 -0.74 13.09 -4.89
C ILE A 39 -0.93 12.99 -6.41
N HIS A 40 0.07 12.52 -7.14
CA HIS A 40 -0.01 12.36 -8.60
C HIS A 40 -1.18 11.44 -9.03
N THR A 41 -1.43 10.36 -8.28
CA THR A 41 -2.51 9.41 -8.63
C THR A 41 -3.91 9.88 -8.20
N SER A 42 -4.00 10.80 -7.23
CA SER A 42 -5.26 11.21 -6.61
C SER A 42 -5.63 12.68 -6.86
N ALA A 43 -4.68 13.50 -7.26
CA ALA A 43 -4.75 14.97 -7.28
C ALA A 43 -5.14 15.58 -5.91
N ASP A 44 -4.91 14.87 -4.80
CA ASP A 44 -5.33 15.25 -3.45
C ASP A 44 -4.11 15.56 -2.58
N PHE A 45 -3.92 16.85 -2.26
CA PHE A 45 -2.79 17.35 -1.48
C PHE A 45 -2.90 17.07 0.02
N ASP A 46 -4.07 16.65 0.53
CA ASP A 46 -4.21 16.26 1.94
C ASP A 46 -3.32 15.07 2.30
N TYR A 47 -2.93 14.25 1.33
CA TYR A 47 -1.99 13.15 1.55
C TYR A 47 -0.61 13.60 2.04
N ALA A 48 -0.19 14.84 1.76
CA ALA A 48 1.04 15.40 2.32
C ALA A 48 1.00 15.52 3.85
N LYS A 49 -0.20 15.64 4.44
CA LYS A 49 -0.42 15.75 5.89
C LYS A 49 -0.91 14.44 6.52
N ASN A 50 -1.66 13.64 5.74
CA ASN A 50 -2.38 12.49 6.26
C ASN A 50 -1.62 11.17 6.12
N LEU A 51 -0.58 11.10 5.28
CA LEU A 51 0.29 9.93 5.23
C LEU A 51 1.20 9.89 6.46
N ALA A 52 1.04 8.83 7.23
CA ALA A 52 1.87 8.51 8.39
C ALA A 52 2.83 7.37 8.05
N PHE A 53 4.08 7.51 8.44
CA PHE A 53 5.15 6.55 8.19
C PHE A 53 5.77 6.13 9.52
N SER A 54 5.99 4.83 9.72
CA SER A 54 6.90 4.39 10.78
C SER A 54 8.35 4.73 10.41
N GLU A 55 9.23 4.75 11.39
CA GLU A 55 10.64 5.06 11.17
C GLU A 55 11.27 4.13 10.11
N GLY A 56 11.83 4.75 9.07
CA GLY A 56 12.47 4.06 7.95
C GLY A 56 11.54 3.18 7.09
N ALA A 57 10.22 3.38 7.14
CA ALA A 57 9.24 2.54 6.43
C ALA A 57 9.53 2.37 4.94
N VAL A 58 9.83 3.47 4.24
CA VAL A 58 10.13 3.44 2.80
C VAL A 58 11.42 2.64 2.53
N ALA A 59 12.48 2.90 3.30
CA ALA A 59 13.75 2.18 3.15
C ALA A 59 13.61 0.67 3.42
N LYS A 60 12.85 0.30 4.47
CA LYS A 60 12.54 -1.10 4.80
C LYS A 60 11.73 -1.78 3.69
N GLY A 61 10.74 -1.09 3.14
CA GLY A 61 9.95 -1.58 2.00
C GLY A 61 10.81 -1.79 0.76
N ILE A 62 11.69 -0.84 0.43
CA ILE A 62 12.63 -0.95 -0.70
C ILE A 62 13.60 -2.13 -0.49
N ALA A 63 14.15 -2.30 0.72
CA ALA A 63 15.03 -3.41 1.04
C ALA A 63 14.31 -4.76 0.84
N ALA A 64 13.10 -4.91 1.39
CA ALA A 64 12.29 -6.12 1.21
C ALA A 64 12.00 -6.42 -0.27
N LEU A 65 11.67 -5.39 -1.07
CA LEU A 65 11.44 -5.57 -2.51
C LEU A 65 12.71 -6.03 -3.24
N LYS A 66 13.88 -5.50 -2.89
CA LYS A 66 15.17 -5.94 -3.44
C LYS A 66 15.51 -7.38 -3.08
N ASP A 67 15.07 -7.83 -1.89
CA ASP A 67 15.25 -9.21 -1.41
C ASP A 67 14.18 -10.18 -1.99
N GLY A 68 13.34 -9.70 -2.92
CA GLY A 68 12.37 -10.52 -3.64
C GLY A 68 11.12 -10.86 -2.83
N CYS A 69 10.69 -9.99 -1.92
CA CYS A 69 9.43 -10.18 -1.19
C CYS A 69 8.23 -10.10 -2.13
N ASP A 70 7.15 -10.76 -1.73
CA ASP A 70 5.88 -10.69 -2.42
C ASP A 70 5.03 -9.51 -1.94
N ILE A 71 4.05 -9.09 -2.74
CA ILE A 71 3.04 -8.09 -2.36
C ILE A 71 1.68 -8.77 -2.29
N VAL A 72 0.97 -8.59 -1.18
CA VAL A 72 -0.42 -9.07 -1.01
C VAL A 72 -1.36 -7.87 -1.02
N THR A 73 -2.42 -7.96 -1.81
CA THR A 73 -3.45 -6.92 -1.92
C THR A 73 -4.82 -7.45 -1.51
N ASP A 74 -5.67 -6.55 -1.02
CA ASP A 74 -7.05 -6.84 -0.68
C ASP A 74 -8.03 -6.57 -1.83
N THR A 75 -7.54 -6.15 -3.01
CA THR A 75 -8.37 -5.95 -4.20
C THR A 75 -7.63 -6.33 -5.47
N GLN A 76 -8.37 -6.83 -6.46
CA GLN A 76 -7.82 -7.07 -7.80
C GLN A 76 -7.41 -5.77 -8.49
N MET A 77 -8.05 -4.64 -8.15
CA MET A 77 -7.68 -3.32 -8.68
C MET A 77 -6.28 -2.91 -8.22
N ALA A 78 -5.95 -3.05 -6.93
CA ALA A 78 -4.61 -2.79 -6.43
C ALA A 78 -3.59 -3.73 -7.08
N LYS A 79 -3.88 -5.05 -7.15
CA LYS A 79 -3.05 -6.03 -7.86
C LYS A 79 -2.82 -5.65 -9.32
N ALA A 80 -3.84 -5.16 -10.03
CA ALA A 80 -3.71 -4.72 -11.40
C ALA A 80 -2.82 -3.48 -11.56
N GLY A 81 -2.90 -2.54 -10.61
CA GLY A 81 -2.18 -1.27 -10.63
C GLY A 81 -0.69 -1.36 -10.28
N ILE A 82 -0.24 -2.42 -9.62
CA ILE A 82 1.17 -2.62 -9.26
C ILE A 82 1.99 -3.05 -10.48
N ASN A 83 3.19 -2.49 -10.63
CA ASN A 83 4.11 -2.82 -11.72
C ASN A 83 4.75 -4.21 -11.53
N LYS A 84 4.06 -5.23 -12.05
CA LYS A 84 4.47 -6.63 -11.95
C LYS A 84 5.76 -6.93 -12.71
N THR A 85 6.05 -6.16 -13.77
CA THR A 85 7.28 -6.35 -14.56
C THR A 85 8.51 -6.01 -13.75
N ILE A 86 8.48 -4.90 -13.00
CA ILE A 86 9.60 -4.53 -12.12
C ILE A 86 9.67 -5.50 -10.95
N LEU A 87 8.54 -5.76 -10.27
CA LEU A 87 8.50 -6.67 -9.13
C LEU A 87 9.02 -8.08 -9.51
N GLY A 88 8.61 -8.61 -10.66
CA GLY A 88 9.05 -9.91 -11.15
C GLY A 88 10.55 -9.99 -11.45
N LYS A 89 11.17 -8.89 -11.91
CA LYS A 89 12.63 -8.80 -12.08
C LYS A 89 13.39 -8.89 -10.75
N LEU A 90 12.74 -8.49 -9.66
CA LEU A 90 13.27 -8.59 -8.29
C LEU A 90 12.95 -9.97 -7.65
N GLY A 91 12.21 -10.85 -8.34
CA GLY A 91 11.84 -12.18 -7.86
C GLY A 91 10.53 -12.25 -7.07
N GLY A 92 9.84 -11.13 -6.87
CA GLY A 92 8.57 -11.06 -6.15
C GLY A 92 7.34 -11.24 -7.06
N GLN A 93 6.19 -11.50 -6.45
CA GLN A 93 4.89 -11.66 -7.09
C GLN A 93 3.81 -10.84 -6.38
N VAL A 94 2.70 -10.55 -7.07
CA VAL A 94 1.54 -9.91 -6.45
C VAL A 94 0.43 -10.93 -6.26
N HIS A 95 0.00 -11.11 -5.03
CA HIS A 95 -1.11 -12.00 -4.65
C HIS A 95 -2.37 -11.19 -4.32
N CYS A 96 -3.53 -11.74 -4.64
CA CYS A 96 -4.83 -11.28 -4.19
C CYS A 96 -5.78 -12.46 -4.17
N PHE A 97 -6.20 -12.88 -2.99
CA PHE A 97 -7.04 -14.07 -2.77
C PHE A 97 -8.54 -13.75 -2.74
N MET A 98 -8.90 -12.47 -2.90
CA MET A 98 -10.30 -11.99 -2.76
C MET A 98 -11.28 -12.53 -3.82
N SER A 99 -10.76 -13.12 -4.90
CA SER A 99 -11.61 -13.71 -5.95
C SER A 99 -11.57 -15.24 -5.96
N ASP A 100 -10.90 -15.86 -4.98
CA ASP A 100 -10.77 -17.31 -4.91
C ASP A 100 -12.06 -17.92 -4.36
N GLU A 101 -12.62 -18.91 -5.06
CA GLU A 101 -13.89 -19.53 -4.71
C GLU A 101 -13.88 -20.21 -3.33
N ASP A 102 -12.76 -20.82 -2.96
CA ASP A 102 -12.56 -21.43 -1.67
C ASP A 102 -12.48 -20.42 -0.52
N VAL A 103 -11.92 -19.21 -0.76
CA VAL A 103 -11.96 -18.09 0.20
C VAL A 103 -13.39 -17.65 0.44
N ALA A 104 -14.18 -17.50 -0.63
CA ALA A 104 -15.60 -17.13 -0.53
C ALA A 104 -16.41 -18.16 0.25
N LYS A 105 -16.17 -19.45 0.00
CA LYS A 105 -16.82 -20.55 0.69
C LYS A 105 -16.45 -20.57 2.18
N GLU A 106 -15.16 -20.52 2.52
CA GLU A 106 -14.68 -20.51 3.90
C GLU A 106 -15.22 -19.32 4.68
N ALA A 107 -15.20 -18.12 4.08
CA ALA A 107 -15.72 -16.91 4.71
C ALA A 107 -17.22 -17.04 5.05
N LYS A 108 -18.00 -17.63 4.14
CA LYS A 108 -19.42 -17.87 4.36
C LYS A 108 -19.65 -18.90 5.48
N GLU A 109 -18.91 -20.00 5.50
CA GLU A 109 -19.02 -21.06 6.52
C GLU A 109 -18.67 -20.53 7.92
N ARG A 110 -17.65 -19.64 8.01
CA ARG A 110 -17.18 -19.07 9.27
C ARG A 110 -17.93 -17.80 9.69
N GLY A 111 -18.77 -17.22 8.83
CA GLY A 111 -19.47 -15.96 9.10
C GLY A 111 -18.53 -14.74 9.21
N VAL A 112 -17.40 -14.76 8.49
CA VAL A 112 -16.39 -13.69 8.46
C VAL A 112 -16.29 -13.06 7.07
N THR A 113 -15.55 -11.95 6.96
CA THR A 113 -15.35 -11.32 5.64
C THR A 113 -14.31 -12.08 4.81
N TRP A 114 -14.41 -11.99 3.50
CA TRP A 114 -13.42 -12.56 2.57
C TRP A 114 -12.03 -12.00 2.82
N ALA A 115 -11.93 -10.74 3.27
CA ALA A 115 -10.68 -10.10 3.59
C ALA A 115 -9.96 -10.79 4.75
N ILE A 116 -10.68 -11.22 5.79
CA ILE A 116 -10.11 -11.98 6.91
C ILE A 116 -9.46 -13.26 6.39
N VAL A 117 -10.23 -14.10 5.69
CA VAL A 117 -9.74 -15.38 5.15
C VAL A 117 -8.56 -15.17 4.19
N SER A 118 -8.63 -14.10 3.36
CA SER A 118 -7.54 -13.75 2.43
C SER A 118 -6.24 -13.43 3.17
N MET A 119 -6.31 -12.68 4.28
CA MET A 119 -5.11 -12.33 5.07
C MET A 119 -4.56 -13.53 5.82
N GLU A 120 -5.42 -14.40 6.36
CA GLU A 120 -5.01 -15.68 6.99
C GLU A 120 -4.33 -16.63 5.98
N ARG A 121 -4.80 -16.64 4.73
CA ARG A 121 -4.15 -17.38 3.65
C ARG A 121 -2.78 -16.78 3.31
N ALA A 122 -2.72 -15.46 3.22
CA ALA A 122 -1.48 -14.75 2.92
C ALA A 122 -0.40 -14.96 3.99
N ALA A 123 -0.79 -15.10 5.25
CA ALA A 123 0.14 -15.41 6.34
C ALA A 123 0.86 -16.77 6.20
N LYS A 124 0.32 -17.67 5.37
CA LYS A 124 0.92 -18.99 5.09
C LYS A 124 1.87 -18.96 3.88
N LEU A 125 2.04 -17.81 3.23
CA LEU A 125 3.01 -17.69 2.13
C LEU A 125 4.44 -17.90 2.65
N PRO A 126 5.29 -18.58 1.87
CA PRO A 126 6.64 -18.97 2.33
C PRO A 126 7.63 -17.80 2.35
N ARG A 127 7.28 -16.67 1.77
CA ARG A 127 8.13 -15.47 1.68
C ARG A 127 7.58 -14.34 2.53
N PRO A 128 8.44 -13.47 3.07
CA PRO A 128 7.98 -12.22 3.65
C PRO A 128 7.16 -11.42 2.64
N CYS A 129 6.12 -10.72 3.12
CA CYS A 129 5.21 -9.97 2.26
C CYS A 129 5.11 -8.51 2.69
N ILE A 130 4.90 -7.64 1.69
CA ILE A 130 4.32 -6.31 1.88
C ILE A 130 2.81 -6.45 1.70
N PHE A 131 2.03 -6.00 2.68
CA PHE A 131 0.57 -6.00 2.60
C PHE A 131 0.08 -4.62 2.16
N ALA A 132 -0.58 -4.55 1.01
CA ALA A 132 -1.10 -3.31 0.42
C ALA A 132 -2.63 -3.31 0.45
N ILE A 133 -3.19 -2.77 1.53
CA ILE A 133 -4.61 -2.78 1.87
C ILE A 133 -5.24 -1.45 1.47
N GLY A 134 -6.08 -1.46 0.44
CA GLY A 134 -6.69 -0.27 -0.15
C GLY A 134 -8.21 -0.19 0.02
N ASN A 135 -8.87 -1.23 0.52
CA ASN A 135 -10.33 -1.28 0.59
C ASN A 135 -10.88 -1.81 1.92
N ALA A 136 -10.38 -2.92 2.45
CA ALA A 136 -11.02 -3.64 3.54
C ALA A 136 -10.42 -3.31 4.91
N PRO A 137 -11.12 -2.57 5.81
CA PRO A 137 -10.68 -2.36 7.19
C PRO A 137 -10.48 -3.67 7.95
N THR A 138 -11.32 -4.67 7.67
CA THR A 138 -11.23 -6.00 8.29
C THR A 138 -9.95 -6.75 7.92
N ALA A 139 -9.31 -6.43 6.79
CA ALA A 139 -7.99 -6.95 6.46
C ALA A 139 -6.94 -6.42 7.44
N LEU A 140 -6.94 -5.11 7.77
CA LEU A 140 -6.01 -4.53 8.73
C LEU A 140 -6.20 -5.08 10.14
N ILE A 141 -7.45 -5.30 10.56
CA ILE A 141 -7.78 -5.91 11.85
C ILE A 141 -7.20 -7.33 11.91
N SER A 142 -7.48 -8.16 10.89
CA SER A 142 -6.96 -9.53 10.81
C SER A 142 -5.43 -9.58 10.79
N LEU A 143 -4.78 -8.67 10.05
CA LEU A 143 -3.31 -8.57 10.04
C LEU A 143 -2.77 -8.26 11.44
N LYS A 144 -3.37 -7.30 12.16
CA LYS A 144 -2.96 -6.97 13.53
C LYS A 144 -3.07 -8.17 14.46
N GLU A 145 -4.22 -8.86 14.45
CA GLU A 145 -4.45 -10.05 15.27
C GLU A 145 -3.40 -11.14 15.00
N GLN A 146 -3.06 -11.39 13.74
CA GLN A 146 -2.06 -12.39 13.37
C GLN A 146 -0.63 -11.96 13.76
N ILE A 147 -0.31 -10.68 13.69
CA ILE A 147 0.99 -10.13 14.14
C ILE A 147 1.11 -10.30 15.66
N GLU A 148 0.09 -9.92 16.42
CA GLU A 148 0.07 -10.05 17.89
C GLU A 148 0.12 -11.51 18.36
N ALA A 149 -0.47 -12.41 17.59
CA ALA A 149 -0.39 -13.85 17.83
C ALA A 149 0.97 -14.46 17.43
N GLY A 150 1.89 -13.68 16.83
CA GLY A 150 3.19 -14.17 16.35
C GLY A 150 3.11 -15.07 15.11
N LEU A 151 1.97 -15.06 14.42
CA LEU A 151 1.72 -15.89 13.22
C LEU A 151 2.17 -15.20 11.93
N LEU A 152 2.33 -13.88 11.94
CA LEU A 152 2.68 -13.09 10.78
C LEU A 152 3.77 -12.06 11.11
N HIS A 153 4.78 -11.99 10.24
CA HIS A 153 5.87 -11.01 10.29
C HIS A 153 5.98 -10.27 8.95
N PRO A 154 5.14 -9.24 8.71
CA PRO A 154 5.14 -8.52 7.45
C PRO A 154 6.40 -7.66 7.32
N ALA A 155 6.93 -7.54 6.10
CA ALA A 155 8.03 -6.63 5.81
C ALA A 155 7.60 -5.16 5.88
N LEU A 156 6.35 -4.88 5.47
CA LEU A 156 5.72 -3.56 5.52
C LEU A 156 4.20 -3.72 5.41
N ILE A 157 3.44 -2.88 6.12
CA ILE A 157 2.00 -2.72 5.90
C ILE A 157 1.71 -1.36 5.28
N ILE A 158 1.05 -1.36 4.13
CA ILE A 158 0.47 -0.18 3.50
C ILE A 158 -1.02 -0.20 3.82
N GLY A 159 -1.42 0.57 4.85
CA GLY A 159 -2.79 0.62 5.36
C GLY A 159 -3.52 1.85 4.86
N VAL A 160 -4.12 1.77 3.69
CA VAL A 160 -4.80 2.89 3.04
C VAL A 160 -6.23 2.55 2.57
N PRO A 161 -7.04 1.79 3.34
CA PRO A 161 -8.42 1.56 2.94
C PRO A 161 -9.19 2.87 2.92
N VAL A 162 -10.10 3.01 1.93
CA VAL A 162 -11.03 4.12 1.83
C VAL A 162 -12.37 3.73 2.42
N GLY A 163 -13.06 4.64 3.10
CA GLY A 163 -14.44 4.37 3.54
C GLY A 163 -14.82 5.02 4.86
N PHE A 164 -15.89 4.48 5.49
CA PHE A 164 -16.55 5.11 6.62
C PHE A 164 -16.67 4.20 7.85
N VAL A 165 -16.92 2.91 7.67
CA VAL A 165 -17.14 1.97 8.78
C VAL A 165 -15.81 1.34 9.19
N ASN A 166 -15.38 1.56 10.41
CA ASN A 166 -14.14 1.05 11.02
C ASN A 166 -12.85 1.39 10.25
N VAL A 167 -12.90 2.33 9.30
CA VAL A 167 -11.73 2.68 8.46
C VAL A 167 -10.69 3.41 9.27
N VAL A 168 -11.09 4.42 10.03
CA VAL A 168 -10.17 5.21 10.85
C VAL A 168 -9.58 4.33 11.96
N GLU A 169 -10.44 3.62 12.65
CA GLU A 169 -10.08 2.75 13.78
C GLU A 169 -9.09 1.65 13.36
N SER A 170 -9.33 0.97 12.24
CA SER A 170 -8.43 -0.07 11.74
C SER A 170 -7.05 0.45 11.35
N LYS A 171 -6.97 1.68 10.85
CA LYS A 171 -5.71 2.33 10.51
C LYS A 171 -4.92 2.73 11.74
N GLU A 172 -5.57 3.30 12.74
CA GLU A 172 -4.90 3.61 14.02
C GLU A 172 -4.43 2.31 14.70
N LEU A 173 -5.25 1.27 14.73
CA LEU A 173 -4.90 -0.04 15.31
C LEU A 173 -3.66 -0.66 14.64
N ILE A 174 -3.55 -0.64 13.31
CA ILE A 174 -2.41 -1.27 12.65
C ILE A 174 -1.10 -0.52 12.88
N MET A 175 -1.13 0.78 13.13
CA MET A 175 0.07 1.54 13.48
C MET A 175 0.67 1.14 14.83
N GLU A 176 -0.14 0.53 15.72
CA GLU A 176 0.29 0.03 17.03
C GLU A 176 0.83 -1.42 16.98
N ALA A 177 0.80 -2.07 15.81
CA ALA A 177 1.18 -3.48 15.67
C ALA A 177 2.70 -3.77 15.78
N GLY A 178 3.54 -2.73 15.95
CA GLY A 178 4.99 -2.89 16.13
C GLY A 178 5.75 -3.32 14.87
N VAL A 179 5.16 -3.19 13.70
CA VAL A 179 5.75 -3.51 12.39
C VAL A 179 5.88 -2.26 11.52
N PRO A 180 6.73 -2.26 10.47
CA PRO A 180 6.81 -1.12 9.56
C PRO A 180 5.47 -0.82 8.89
N TYR A 181 5.11 0.46 8.78
CA TYR A 181 3.85 0.86 8.14
C TYR A 181 3.95 2.15 7.34
N ILE A 182 3.08 2.27 6.32
CA ILE A 182 2.69 3.49 5.63
C ILE A 182 1.16 3.55 5.65
N VAL A 183 0.57 4.52 6.33
CA VAL A 183 -0.88 4.60 6.57
C VAL A 183 -1.41 5.96 6.14
N ALA A 184 -2.52 5.98 5.40
CA ALA A 184 -3.26 7.22 5.15
C ALA A 184 -4.29 7.42 6.25
N ARG A 185 -3.99 8.28 7.23
CA ARG A 185 -4.91 8.57 8.35
C ARG A 185 -6.23 9.15 7.86
N GLY A 186 -7.27 8.94 8.64
CA GLY A 186 -8.63 9.37 8.29
C GLY A 186 -9.30 8.45 7.26
N ARG A 187 -10.28 8.98 6.51
CA ARG A 187 -11.16 8.18 5.63
C ARG A 187 -10.68 8.02 4.20
N LYS A 188 -9.73 8.88 3.76
CA LYS A 188 -9.18 8.84 2.40
C LYS A 188 -8.24 7.64 2.21
N GLY A 189 -8.20 7.15 0.99
CA GLY A 189 -7.39 6.01 0.59
C GLY A 189 -7.87 5.43 -0.74
N GLY A 190 -7.63 4.14 -0.93
CA GLY A 190 -8.12 3.40 -2.09
C GLY A 190 -7.09 2.46 -2.70
N SER A 191 -7.55 1.56 -3.53
CA SER A 191 -6.70 0.60 -4.25
C SER A 191 -5.65 1.28 -5.14
N ASN A 192 -6.00 2.44 -5.73
CA ASN A 192 -5.07 3.26 -6.51
C ASN A 192 -3.96 3.84 -5.62
N VAL A 193 -4.28 4.28 -4.41
CA VAL A 193 -3.31 4.80 -3.43
C VAL A 193 -2.36 3.68 -2.98
N ALA A 194 -2.90 2.49 -2.65
CA ALA A 194 -2.10 1.32 -2.30
C ALA A 194 -1.12 0.94 -3.41
N ALA A 195 -1.58 0.85 -4.66
CA ALA A 195 -0.73 0.57 -5.81
C ALA A 195 0.30 1.68 -6.06
N ALA A 196 -0.08 2.95 -5.89
CA ALA A 196 0.83 4.09 -6.06
C ALA A 196 1.99 4.06 -5.07
N ILE A 197 1.75 3.71 -3.79
CA ILE A 197 2.81 3.57 -2.78
C ILE A 197 3.76 2.42 -3.14
N CYS A 198 3.24 1.25 -3.55
CA CYS A 198 4.06 0.15 -4.02
C CYS A 198 4.93 0.57 -5.22
N ASN A 199 4.33 1.21 -6.22
CA ASN A 199 5.04 1.66 -7.42
C ASN A 199 6.07 2.76 -7.10
N ALA A 200 5.81 3.65 -6.14
CA ALA A 200 6.77 4.66 -5.71
C ALA A 200 8.07 4.02 -5.21
N MET A 201 7.98 2.94 -4.44
CA MET A 201 9.15 2.18 -3.97
C MET A 201 9.82 1.40 -5.10
N LEU A 202 9.05 0.73 -5.96
CA LEU A 202 9.59 -0.02 -7.10
C LEU A 202 10.36 0.88 -8.07
N TYR A 203 9.86 2.07 -8.37
CA TYR A 203 10.50 3.01 -9.28
C TYR A 203 11.79 3.62 -8.70
N GLN A 204 11.93 3.73 -7.39
CA GLN A 204 13.18 4.14 -6.75
C GLN A 204 14.29 3.08 -6.87
N ILE A 205 13.96 1.82 -7.13
CA ILE A 205 14.93 0.75 -7.34
C ILE A 205 15.47 0.76 -8.78
N THR A 206 14.68 1.22 -9.73
CA THR A 206 14.95 1.05 -11.18
C THR A 206 15.27 2.35 -11.90
N ARG A 207 15.16 3.49 -11.24
CA ARG A 207 15.48 4.83 -11.73
C ARG A 207 16.60 5.43 -10.90
#